data_602d599868d83c95fd1d7c2dea6cd209
#
_entry.id   602d599868d83c95fd1d7c2dea6cd209
#
_cell.length_a   1.000
_cell.length_b   1.000
_cell.length_c   1.000
_cell.angle_alpha   90.00
_cell.angle_beta   90.00
_cell.angle_gamma   90.00
#
_symmetry.space_group_name_H-M   'P 1'
#
loop_
_entity.id
_entity.type
_entity.pdbx_description
1 polymer ?
#
loop_
_entity_poly.entity_id
_entity_poly.type
_entity_poly.pdbx_seq_one_letter_code
_entity_poly.pdbx_strand_id
1 'polypeptide(L)'
;MIHWKEIDDALGAVVSAALGAADLPAGRIRNDVKAPLVRRSYRIDVGQTDGMGTDDYAETGCDIEIYFYPADGKRPRDELNTAADAIRAALREGVTVQDVVLIPEDDITCDADGETLAVMLRLTWIETAEETGEFMEDMVYG
;
A
#
# COMPACT_ATOMS: atom_id res chain seq x y z
N MET A 1 10.20 -4.99 -13.75
CA MET A 1 10.24 -3.78 -12.91
C MET A 1 8.85 -3.43 -12.43
N ILE A 2 8.73 -3.15 -11.14
CA ILE A 2 7.43 -2.84 -10.55
C ILE A 2 7.26 -1.31 -10.54
N HIS A 3 6.13 -0.85 -11.06
CA HIS A 3 5.85 0.58 -11.16
C HIS A 3 4.90 1.04 -10.05
N TRP A 4 4.97 2.33 -9.73
CA TRP A 4 4.14 2.90 -8.67
C TRP A 4 2.65 2.62 -8.89
N LYS A 5 2.21 2.72 -10.14
CA LYS A 5 0.80 2.49 -10.43
C LYS A 5 0.38 1.07 -10.09
N GLU A 6 1.25 0.11 -10.32
CA GLU A 6 0.97 -1.28 -9.99
C GLU A 6 0.87 -1.48 -8.47
N ILE A 7 1.78 -0.83 -7.73
CA ILE A 7 1.73 -0.88 -6.27
C ILE A 7 0.46 -0.21 -5.77
N ASP A 8 0.14 0.94 -6.33
CA ASP A 8 -1.04 1.71 -5.95
C ASP A 8 -2.32 0.90 -6.19
N ASP A 9 -2.44 0.28 -7.34
CA ASP A 9 -3.62 -0.52 -7.67
C ASP A 9 -3.73 -1.76 -6.77
N ALA A 10 -2.61 -2.42 -6.50
CA ALA A 10 -2.62 -3.60 -5.66
C ALA A 10 -2.98 -3.25 -4.22
N LEU A 11 -2.45 -2.14 -3.71
CA LEU A 11 -2.80 -1.67 -2.38
C LEU A 11 -4.27 -1.32 -2.28
N GLY A 12 -4.80 -0.69 -3.32
CA GLY A 12 -6.23 -0.37 -3.35
C GLY A 12 -7.09 -1.61 -3.21
N ALA A 13 -6.72 -2.66 -3.91
CA ALA A 13 -7.46 -3.92 -3.82
C ALA A 13 -7.38 -4.53 -2.43
N VAL A 14 -6.19 -4.52 -1.82
CA VAL A 14 -5.99 -5.09 -0.49
C VAL A 14 -6.77 -4.29 0.56
N VAL A 15 -6.67 -2.97 0.53
CA VAL A 15 -7.35 -2.12 1.51
C VAL A 15 -8.86 -2.21 1.37
N SER A 16 -9.34 -2.18 0.13
CA SER A 16 -10.78 -2.27 -0.11
C SER A 16 -11.34 -3.60 0.37
N ALA A 17 -10.63 -4.69 0.11
CA ALA A 17 -11.07 -6.02 0.56
C ALA A 17 -11.03 -6.12 2.08
N ALA A 18 -9.99 -5.59 2.71
CA ALA A 18 -9.86 -5.64 4.17
C ALA A 18 -10.98 -4.86 4.85
N LEU A 19 -11.28 -3.66 4.36
CA LEU A 19 -12.33 -2.85 4.93
C LEU A 19 -13.70 -3.48 4.69
N GLY A 20 -13.92 -4.05 3.51
CA GLY A 20 -15.16 -4.74 3.22
C GLY A 20 -15.38 -5.94 4.13
N ALA A 21 -14.33 -6.72 4.38
CA ALA A 21 -14.40 -7.87 5.26
C ALA A 21 -14.66 -7.47 6.71
N ALA A 22 -14.24 -6.27 7.10
CA ALA A 22 -14.46 -5.74 8.43
C ALA A 22 -15.81 -5.01 8.55
N ASP A 23 -16.63 -5.10 7.53
CA ASP A 23 -17.93 -4.43 7.46
C ASP A 23 -17.82 -2.91 7.47
N LEU A 24 -16.73 -2.41 6.87
CA LEU A 24 -16.48 -0.99 6.72
C LEU A 24 -16.20 -0.64 5.25
N PRO A 25 -17.15 -0.95 4.35
CA PRO A 25 -16.89 -0.64 2.94
C PRO A 25 -16.67 0.84 2.75
N ALA A 26 -15.62 1.20 2.03
CA ALA A 26 -15.21 2.57 1.90
C ALA A 26 -14.87 2.89 0.45
N GLY A 27 -15.15 4.12 0.04
CA GLY A 27 -14.79 4.60 -1.28
C GLY A 27 -13.37 5.12 -1.31
N ARG A 28 -12.69 4.95 -2.44
CA ARG A 28 -11.32 5.41 -2.58
C ARG A 28 -11.28 6.83 -3.12
N ILE A 29 -10.50 7.68 -2.47
CA ILE A 29 -10.20 9.02 -2.95
C ILE A 29 -8.91 8.95 -3.74
N ARG A 30 -8.94 9.34 -5.02
CA ARG A 30 -7.79 9.14 -5.90
C ARG A 30 -6.99 10.38 -6.21
N ASN A 31 -7.50 11.56 -5.82
CA ASN A 31 -6.77 12.78 -6.13
C ASN A 31 -6.72 13.67 -4.92
N ASP A 32 -5.95 14.73 -5.05
CA ASP A 32 -5.73 15.66 -3.96
C ASP A 32 -6.79 16.73 -3.88
N VAL A 33 -7.81 16.63 -4.67
CA VAL A 33 -8.85 17.64 -4.68
C VAL A 33 -9.52 17.63 -3.34
N LYS A 34 -9.72 18.81 -2.79
CA LYS A 34 -10.44 18.96 -1.54
C LYS A 34 -11.93 18.82 -1.77
N ALA A 35 -12.31 17.71 -2.32
CA ALA A 35 -13.71 17.41 -2.45
C ALA A 35 -14.29 17.22 -1.06
N PRO A 36 -15.57 17.48 -0.87
CA PRO A 36 -16.22 17.11 0.36
C PRO A 36 -15.95 15.63 0.58
N LEU A 37 -15.52 15.30 1.77
CA LEU A 37 -15.20 13.93 2.07
C LEU A 37 -16.44 13.07 1.90
N VAL A 38 -16.32 12.07 1.05
CA VAL A 38 -17.33 11.03 0.97
C VAL A 38 -17.19 10.24 2.26
N ARG A 39 -18.29 10.09 2.98
CA ARG A 39 -18.22 9.38 4.24
C ARG A 39 -17.79 7.96 4.04
N ARG A 40 -16.91 7.55 4.92
CA ARG A 40 -16.18 6.30 4.90
C ARG A 40 -15.43 6.16 3.58
N SER A 41 -14.29 6.81 3.57
CA SER A 41 -13.42 6.82 2.41
C SER A 41 -11.97 6.60 2.84
N TYR A 42 -11.11 6.31 1.89
CA TYR A 42 -9.69 6.16 2.18
C TYR A 42 -8.86 6.70 1.02
N ARG A 43 -7.61 7.04 1.33
CA ARG A 43 -6.65 7.53 0.35
C ARG A 43 -5.34 6.79 0.54
N ILE A 44 -4.65 6.49 -0.56
CA ILE A 44 -3.36 5.83 -0.53
C ILE A 44 -2.35 6.73 -1.21
N ASP A 45 -1.25 7.01 -0.53
CA ASP A 45 -0.13 7.74 -1.10
C ASP A 45 1.06 6.78 -1.18
N VAL A 46 1.56 6.58 -2.39
CA VAL A 46 2.75 5.79 -2.63
C VAL A 46 3.90 6.78 -2.71
N GLY A 47 4.78 6.72 -1.73
CA GLY A 47 5.83 7.70 -1.62
C GLY A 47 7.08 7.30 -2.35
N GLN A 48 8.19 7.78 -1.85
CA GLN A 48 9.46 7.61 -2.51
C GLN A 48 9.87 6.14 -2.61
N THR A 49 10.32 5.75 -3.79
CA THR A 49 10.88 4.43 -4.03
C THR A 49 12.39 4.57 -4.12
N ASP A 50 13.10 3.72 -3.43
CA ASP A 50 14.56 3.68 -3.53
C ASP A 50 15.03 2.24 -3.60
N GLY A 51 16.27 2.08 -3.99
CA GLY A 51 16.84 0.76 -4.12
C GLY A 51 18.32 0.76 -3.84
N MET A 52 18.78 -0.38 -3.40
CA MET A 52 20.18 -0.65 -3.17
C MET A 52 20.46 -2.01 -3.76
N GLY A 53 21.53 -2.14 -4.50
CA GLY A 53 21.73 -3.42 -5.12
C GLY A 53 23.14 -3.69 -5.56
N THR A 54 23.28 -4.90 -6.08
CA THR A 54 24.49 -5.38 -6.69
C THR A 54 24.26 -5.51 -8.18
N ASP A 55 25.21 -6.11 -8.86
CA ASP A 55 25.07 -6.38 -10.28
C ASP A 55 23.91 -7.33 -10.58
N ASP A 56 23.56 -8.17 -9.63
CA ASP A 56 22.59 -9.24 -9.86
C ASP A 56 21.19 -8.90 -9.39
N TYR A 57 21.05 -8.03 -8.41
CA TYR A 57 19.75 -7.72 -7.85
C TYR A 57 19.76 -6.35 -7.19
N ALA A 58 18.58 -5.82 -6.98
CA ALA A 58 18.39 -4.58 -6.25
C ALA A 58 17.33 -4.80 -5.17
N GLU A 59 17.68 -4.45 -3.94
CA GLU A 59 16.70 -4.40 -2.87
C GLU A 59 16.01 -3.05 -2.96
N THR A 60 14.71 -3.09 -3.13
CA THR A 60 13.92 -1.88 -3.39
C THR A 60 12.89 -1.69 -2.28
N GLY A 61 12.64 -0.45 -1.94
CA GLY A 61 11.64 -0.11 -0.93
C GLY A 61 10.78 1.05 -1.36
N CYS A 62 9.58 1.10 -0.82
CA CYS A 62 8.61 2.13 -1.14
C CYS A 62 7.83 2.50 0.10
N ASP A 63 7.77 3.80 0.40
CA ASP A 63 7.03 4.30 1.55
C ASP A 63 5.55 4.42 1.19
N ILE A 64 4.71 3.93 2.08
CA ILE A 64 3.27 3.89 1.87
C ILE A 64 2.58 4.61 3.01
N GLU A 65 1.61 5.45 2.67
CA GLU A 65 0.73 6.08 3.66
C GLU A 65 -0.71 5.84 3.23
N ILE A 66 -1.51 5.34 4.15
CA ILE A 66 -2.92 5.08 3.90
C ILE A 66 -3.71 5.87 4.93
N TYR A 67 -4.66 6.67 4.45
CA TYR A 67 -5.52 7.48 5.31
C TYR A 67 -6.93 6.97 5.21
N PHE A 68 -7.56 6.76 6.36
CA PHE A 68 -8.94 6.30 6.42
C PHE A 68 -9.78 7.34 7.14
N TYR A 69 -10.94 7.65 6.57
CA TYR A 69 -11.87 8.65 7.10
C TYR A 69 -13.19 7.95 7.43
N PRO A 70 -13.59 7.94 8.69
CA PRO A 70 -14.77 7.18 9.11
C PRO A 70 -16.08 7.82 8.66
N ALA A 71 -17.12 7.03 8.65
CA ALA A 71 -18.45 7.51 8.30
C ALA A 71 -19.08 8.27 9.46
N ASP A 72 -18.85 7.81 10.68
CA ASP A 72 -19.52 8.34 11.86
C ASP A 72 -18.62 9.34 12.58
N GLY A 73 -18.94 10.61 12.46
CA GLY A 73 -18.18 11.66 13.13
C GLY A 73 -18.43 11.75 14.63
N LYS A 74 -19.43 11.04 15.13
CA LYS A 74 -19.73 11.07 16.57
C LYS A 74 -18.95 10.03 17.33
N ARG A 75 -18.65 8.89 16.69
CA ARG A 75 -17.92 7.80 17.32
C ARG A 75 -16.86 7.27 16.38
N PRO A 76 -15.95 8.15 15.97
CA PRO A 76 -14.96 7.73 14.96
C PRO A 76 -13.99 6.69 15.50
N ARG A 77 -13.76 6.69 16.81
CA ARG A 77 -12.70 5.84 17.38
C ARG A 77 -12.95 4.36 17.13
N ASP A 78 -14.19 3.92 17.23
CA ASP A 78 -14.49 2.51 17.01
C ASP A 78 -14.20 2.11 15.57
N GLU A 79 -14.61 2.93 14.61
CA GLU A 79 -14.31 2.67 13.21
C GLU A 79 -12.82 2.74 12.95
N LEU A 80 -12.14 3.72 13.52
CA LEU A 80 -10.70 3.87 13.31
C LEU A 80 -9.95 2.66 13.84
N ASN A 81 -10.31 2.17 15.01
CA ASN A 81 -9.67 0.99 15.59
C ASN A 81 -9.90 -0.26 14.75
N THR A 82 -11.15 -0.45 14.32
CA THR A 82 -11.48 -1.60 13.48
C THR A 82 -10.77 -1.54 12.14
N ALA A 83 -10.73 -0.36 11.53
CA ALA A 83 -10.02 -0.18 10.27
C ALA A 83 -8.53 -0.43 10.43
N ALA A 84 -7.94 0.05 11.52
CA ALA A 84 -6.52 -0.15 11.77
C ALA A 84 -6.18 -1.62 11.86
N ASP A 85 -6.97 -2.38 12.62
CA ASP A 85 -6.73 -3.81 12.77
C ASP A 85 -6.88 -4.54 11.43
N ALA A 86 -7.91 -4.20 10.68
CA ALA A 86 -8.18 -4.87 9.41
C ALA A 86 -7.09 -4.59 8.38
N ILE A 87 -6.70 -3.33 8.24
CA ILE A 87 -5.69 -2.93 7.27
C ILE A 87 -4.34 -3.52 7.66
N ARG A 88 -3.97 -3.43 8.93
CA ARG A 88 -2.70 -3.96 9.40
C ARG A 88 -2.61 -5.46 9.19
N ALA A 89 -3.66 -6.19 9.52
CA ALA A 89 -3.66 -7.64 9.35
C ALA A 89 -3.49 -8.03 7.87
N ALA A 90 -4.19 -7.32 6.99
CA ALA A 90 -4.10 -7.60 5.56
C ALA A 90 -2.71 -7.28 5.00
N LEU A 91 -2.12 -6.17 5.43
CA LEU A 91 -0.82 -5.76 4.92
C LEU A 91 0.33 -6.61 5.43
N ARG A 92 0.18 -7.22 6.60
CA ARG A 92 1.21 -8.12 7.13
C ARG A 92 1.45 -9.32 6.23
N GLU A 93 0.45 -9.71 5.48
CA GLU A 93 0.60 -10.85 4.58
C GLU A 93 1.28 -10.47 3.28
N GLY A 94 1.55 -9.17 3.10
CA GLY A 94 2.21 -8.72 1.90
C GLY A 94 1.23 -8.35 0.80
N VAL A 95 1.78 -7.69 -0.21
CA VAL A 95 1.01 -7.23 -1.36
C VAL A 95 1.66 -7.83 -2.60
N THR A 96 0.89 -8.55 -3.40
CA THR A 96 1.43 -9.20 -4.58
C THR A 96 1.30 -8.30 -5.81
N VAL A 97 2.44 -8.10 -6.47
CA VAL A 97 2.52 -7.34 -7.71
C VAL A 97 3.38 -8.12 -8.67
N GLN A 98 2.86 -8.47 -9.84
CA GLN A 98 3.64 -9.21 -10.86
C GLN A 98 4.28 -10.49 -10.29
N ASP A 99 3.53 -11.23 -9.48
CA ASP A 99 4.03 -12.47 -8.86
C ASP A 99 5.13 -12.24 -7.82
N VAL A 100 5.41 -10.99 -7.48
CA VAL A 100 6.36 -10.64 -6.42
C VAL A 100 5.57 -10.21 -5.20
N VAL A 101 5.91 -10.74 -4.04
CA VAL A 101 5.26 -10.35 -2.80
C VAL A 101 6.07 -9.24 -2.16
N LEU A 102 5.45 -8.08 -2.02
CA LEU A 102 6.05 -6.94 -1.35
C LEU A 102 5.67 -7.04 0.12
N ILE A 103 6.65 -7.03 1.00
CA ILE A 103 6.41 -7.24 2.42
C ILE A 103 6.79 -6.00 3.23
N PRO A 104 6.13 -5.77 4.37
CA PRO A 104 6.53 -4.68 5.25
C PRO A 104 7.93 -4.93 5.81
N GLU A 105 8.76 -3.90 5.77
CA GLU A 105 10.13 -4.01 6.26
C GLU A 105 10.15 -4.01 7.78
N ASP A 106 9.36 -3.12 8.37
CA ASP A 106 9.30 -2.96 9.81
C ASP A 106 7.85 -3.03 10.26
N ASP A 107 7.61 -2.59 11.48
CA ASP A 107 6.25 -2.55 12.00
C ASP A 107 5.39 -1.60 11.18
N ILE A 108 4.13 -1.98 11.04
CA ILE A 108 3.14 -1.11 10.42
C ILE A 108 2.63 -0.18 11.50
N THR A 109 2.81 1.12 11.29
CA THR A 109 2.41 2.11 12.27
C THR A 109 1.01 2.60 11.97
N CYS A 110 0.14 2.55 12.97
CA CYS A 110 -1.22 3.06 12.86
C CYS A 110 -1.41 4.18 13.87
N ASP A 111 -1.79 5.35 13.39
CA ASP A 111 -1.96 6.52 14.23
C ASP A 111 -3.35 7.10 14.00
N ALA A 112 -4.19 7.03 15.01
CA ALA A 112 -5.52 7.59 14.96
C ALA A 112 -5.50 8.97 15.61
N ASP A 113 -5.79 9.99 14.83
CA ASP A 113 -5.79 11.36 15.30
C ASP A 113 -7.13 11.99 15.02
N GLY A 114 -7.93 12.17 16.07
CA GLY A 114 -9.24 12.74 15.93
C GLY A 114 -10.15 11.88 15.08
N GLU A 115 -10.39 12.31 13.86
CA GLU A 115 -11.32 11.63 12.96
C GLU A 115 -10.62 10.96 11.78
N THR A 116 -9.30 10.80 11.87
CA THR A 116 -8.54 10.25 10.76
C THR A 116 -7.59 9.18 11.26
N LEU A 117 -7.48 8.10 10.51
CA LEU A 117 -6.48 7.07 10.76
C LEU A 117 -5.39 7.20 9.70
N ALA A 118 -4.15 7.21 10.14
CA ALA A 118 -3.01 7.15 9.25
C ALA A 118 -2.27 5.83 9.47
N VAL A 119 -2.08 5.08 8.40
CA VAL A 119 -1.34 3.83 8.44
C VAL A 119 -0.07 4.03 7.60
N MET A 120 1.09 3.82 8.21
CA MET A 120 2.36 4.07 7.56
C MET A 120 3.20 2.82 7.61
N LEU A 121 3.81 2.51 6.48
CA LEU A 121 4.67 1.34 6.38
C LEU A 121 5.62 1.53 5.21
N ARG A 122 6.61 0.65 5.16
CA ARG A 122 7.52 0.58 4.02
C ARG A 122 7.47 -0.84 3.46
N LEU A 123 7.17 -0.95 2.20
CA LEU A 123 7.18 -2.24 1.50
C LEU A 123 8.52 -2.43 0.84
N THR A 124 9.05 -3.66 0.90
CA THR A 124 10.32 -3.98 0.28
C THR A 124 10.20 -5.25 -0.55
N TRP A 125 11.06 -5.33 -1.56
CA TRP A 125 11.13 -6.51 -2.42
C TRP A 125 12.49 -6.50 -3.11
N ILE A 126 12.80 -7.60 -3.80
CA ILE A 126 14.04 -7.72 -4.53
C ILE A 126 13.71 -7.82 -6.02
N GLU A 127 14.36 -6.98 -6.82
CA GLU A 127 14.26 -7.05 -8.27
C GLU A 127 15.57 -7.60 -8.81
N THR A 128 15.47 -8.57 -9.72
CA THR A 128 16.66 -9.15 -10.32
C THR A 128 17.00 -8.45 -11.62
N ALA A 129 18.23 -8.61 -12.05
CA ALA A 129 18.66 -8.00 -13.29
C ALA A 129 17.89 -8.53 -14.50
N GLU A 130 17.51 -9.81 -14.46
CA GLU A 130 16.72 -10.39 -15.52
C GLU A 130 15.37 -9.75 -15.67
N GLU A 131 14.82 -9.27 -14.56
CA GLU A 131 13.50 -8.64 -14.60
C GLU A 131 13.57 -7.21 -15.07
N THR A 132 14.71 -6.58 -14.90
CA THR A 132 14.86 -5.20 -15.29
C THR A 132 15.49 -5.04 -16.66
N GLY A 133 16.31 -6.03 -17.06
CA GLY A 133 16.99 -5.98 -18.33
C GLY A 133 16.10 -6.49 -19.42
N GLU A 134 16.29 -6.42 -20.36
CA GLU A 134 15.60 -7.02 -21.33
C GLU A 134 16.42 -7.75 -22.10
N PHE A 135 16.98 -8.06 -21.64
CA PHE A 135 17.69 -8.49 -21.78
C PHE A 135 17.96 -9.21 -22.19
N MET A 136 18.21 -9.48 -22.32
CA MET A 136 18.53 -10.16 -22.42
C MET A 136 18.48 -10.68 -23.08
N GLU A 137 18.29 -10.77 -23.35
CA GLU A 137 18.39 -11.36 -23.81
C GLU A 137 18.62 -11.76 -24.41
N ASP A 138 18.59 -11.76 -24.39
CA ASP A 138 18.95 -12.20 -24.72
C ASP A 138 19.38 -12.47 -25.13
N MET A 139 19.78 -12.24 -25.09
CA MET A 139 20.27 -12.53 -25.14
C MET A 139 20.58 -12.98 -25.60
N VAL A 140 20.40 -13.26 -25.67
CA VAL A 140 20.66 -13.73 -25.91
C VAL A 140 21.01 -14.11 -26.45
N TYR A 141 21.14 -14.33 -26.44
CA TYR A 141 21.36 -14.69 -26.64
C TYR A 141 21.76 -14.90 -27.02
N GLY A 142 21.97 -14.62 -26.83
CA GLY A 142 22.24 -14.86 -26.83
C GLY A 142 22.42 -14.83 -27.01
#